data_cdb44b7d5d0863c4a0ae070a716e0e68
#
_entry.id   cdb44b7d5d0863c4a0ae070a716e0e68
#
_cell.length_a   1.000
_cell.length_b   1.000
_cell.length_c   1.000
_cell.angle_alpha   90.00
_cell.angle_beta   90.00
_cell.angle_gamma   90.00
#
_symmetry.space_group_name_H-M   'P 1'
#
loop_
_entity.id
_entity.type
_entity.pdbx_description
1 polymer ?
#
loop_
_entity_poly.entity_id
_entity_poly.type
_entity_poly.pdbx_seq_one_letter_code
_entity_poly.pdbx_strand_id
1 'polypeptide(L)'
;MRHMKQKPIAVLFGGRSPEYEVSLASAAGVLEHMDRRRYLPVMVGITQQGEWYHFTGSIGQIAAGAWQSGPSVSYTHLRAH
;
A
#
# COMPACT_ATOMS: atom_id res chain seq x y z
N MET A 1 -23.87 -5.48 -20.97
CA MET A 1 -23.06 -6.07 -19.91
C MET A 1 -22.90 -5.08 -18.77
N ARG A 2 -23.03 -5.54 -17.57
CA ARG A 2 -22.99 -4.66 -16.42
C ARG A 2 -21.59 -4.57 -15.84
N HIS A 3 -21.12 -3.36 -15.63
CA HIS A 3 -19.86 -3.15 -14.96
C HIS A 3 -20.08 -3.18 -13.45
N MET A 4 -19.26 -3.96 -12.76
CA MET A 4 -19.26 -3.92 -11.31
C MET A 4 -18.35 -2.78 -10.88
N LYS A 5 -18.90 -1.92 -10.05
CA LYS A 5 -18.08 -0.88 -9.45
C LYS A 5 -17.21 -1.49 -8.37
N GLN A 6 -15.93 -1.21 -8.45
CA GLN A 6 -15.01 -1.61 -7.40
C GLN A 6 -15.11 -0.65 -6.24
N LYS A 7 -15.11 -1.19 -5.04
CA LYS A 7 -15.10 -0.37 -3.83
C LYS A 7 -13.66 -0.07 -3.46
N PRO A 8 -13.30 1.19 -3.27
CA PRO A 8 -11.94 1.51 -2.84
C PRO A 8 -11.71 1.04 -1.41
N ILE A 9 -10.59 0.36 -1.22
CA ILE A 9 -10.18 -0.17 0.08
C ILE A 9 -8.77 0.33 0.36
N ALA A 10 -8.61 1.09 1.43
CA ALA A 10 -7.28 1.54 1.80
C ALA A 10 -6.54 0.39 2.49
N VAL A 11 -5.33 0.13 2.02
CA VAL A 11 -4.45 -0.87 2.62
C VAL A 11 -3.24 -0.11 3.15
N LEU A 12 -3.16 0.02 4.45
CA LEU A 12 -2.08 0.75 5.11
C LEU A 12 -0.96 -0.20 5.49
N PHE A 13 0.26 0.25 5.31
CA PHE A 13 1.42 -0.56 5.69
C PHE A 13 2.55 0.35 6.16
N GLY A 14 3.49 -0.24 6.90
CA GLY A 14 4.61 0.49 7.44
C GLY A 14 4.32 1.06 8.83
N GLY A 15 4.77 2.27 9.08
CA GLY A 15 4.50 2.97 10.32
C GLY A 15 5.69 3.01 11.26
N ARG A 16 5.48 3.67 12.39
CA ARG A 16 6.53 3.93 13.38
C ARG A 16 6.69 2.82 14.40
N SER A 17 6.18 1.68 14.11
CA SER A 17 6.11 0.56 15.04
C SER A 17 7.28 -0.39 14.82
N PRO A 18 7.74 -1.14 15.86
CA PRO A 18 8.66 -2.25 15.63
C PRO A 18 8.06 -3.33 14.73
N GLU A 19 6.75 -3.28 14.50
CA GLU A 19 6.06 -4.20 13.59
C GLU A 19 6.09 -3.72 12.15
N TYR A 20 6.95 -2.77 11.81
CA TYR A 20 7.00 -2.18 10.47
C TYR A 20 7.10 -3.25 9.38
N GLU A 21 8.07 -4.16 9.51
CA GLU A 21 8.28 -5.18 8.50
C GLU A 21 7.15 -6.20 8.45
N VAL A 22 6.58 -6.50 9.60
CA VAL A 22 5.43 -7.40 9.66
C VAL A 22 4.24 -6.80 8.92
N SER A 23 4.03 -5.50 9.08
CA SER A 23 2.93 -4.83 8.39
C SER A 23 3.12 -4.84 6.88
N LEU A 24 4.36 -4.75 6.40
CA LEU A 24 4.62 -4.85 4.95
C LEU A 24 4.24 -6.23 4.43
N ALA A 25 4.64 -7.27 5.13
CA ALA A 25 4.34 -8.63 4.72
C ALA A 25 2.83 -8.89 4.75
N SER A 26 2.17 -8.42 5.79
CA SER A 26 0.72 -8.58 5.93
C SER A 26 -0.04 -7.87 4.82
N ALA A 27 0.37 -6.64 4.51
CA ALA A 27 -0.28 -5.88 3.45
C ALA A 27 -0.08 -6.55 2.09
N ALA A 28 1.12 -7.05 1.82
CA ALA A 28 1.38 -7.74 0.57
C ALA A 28 0.49 -8.96 0.43
N GLY A 29 0.31 -9.72 1.52
CA GLY A 29 -0.57 -10.88 1.50
C GLY A 29 -2.02 -10.51 1.24
N VAL A 30 -2.51 -9.46 1.88
CA VAL A 30 -3.86 -8.97 1.65
C VAL A 30 -4.04 -8.57 0.18
N LEU A 31 -3.07 -7.83 -0.36
CA LEU A 31 -3.16 -7.36 -1.74
C LEU A 31 -3.11 -8.49 -2.75
N GLU A 32 -2.32 -9.53 -2.47
CA GLU A 32 -2.22 -10.68 -3.35
C GLU A 32 -3.50 -11.49 -3.43
N HIS A 33 -4.27 -11.50 -2.36
CA HIS A 33 -5.49 -12.29 -2.27
C HIS A 33 -6.77 -11.48 -2.42
N MET A 34 -6.64 -10.18 -2.65
CA MET A 34 -7.80 -9.31 -2.77
C MET A 34 -8.56 -9.57 -4.08
N ASP A 35 -9.87 -9.62 -3.97
CA ASP A 35 -10.73 -9.78 -5.13
C ASP A 35 -10.80 -8.45 -5.89
N ARG A 36 -9.99 -8.34 -6.94
CA ARG A 36 -9.88 -7.11 -7.73
C ARG A 36 -11.11 -6.82 -8.57
N ARG A 37 -12.04 -7.75 -8.65
CA ARG A 37 -13.30 -7.48 -9.33
C ARG A 37 -14.24 -6.68 -8.45
N ARG A 38 -14.09 -6.81 -7.13
CA ARG A 38 -14.95 -6.13 -6.16
C ARG A 38 -14.27 -4.92 -5.53
N TYR A 39 -12.96 -4.98 -5.38
CA TYR A 39 -12.23 -3.99 -4.60
C TYR A 39 -11.10 -3.37 -5.40
N LEU A 40 -10.96 -2.07 -5.22
CA LEU A 40 -9.84 -1.33 -5.78
C LEU A 40 -8.92 -0.96 -4.63
N PRO A 41 -7.74 -1.58 -4.54
CA PRO A 41 -6.85 -1.26 -3.42
C PRO A 41 -6.25 0.12 -3.59
N VAL A 42 -6.25 0.87 -2.51
CA VAL A 42 -5.55 2.16 -2.42
C VAL A 42 -4.44 1.93 -1.41
N MET A 43 -3.22 1.85 -1.91
CA MET A 43 -2.08 1.51 -1.07
C MET A 43 -1.53 2.76 -0.41
N VAL A 44 -1.48 2.75 0.91
CA VAL A 44 -0.99 3.88 1.70
C VAL A 44 0.19 3.41 2.53
N GLY A 45 1.37 3.90 2.18
CA GLY A 45 2.58 3.57 2.90
C GLY A 45 2.91 4.64 3.93
N ILE A 46 3.27 4.20 5.12
CA ILE A 46 3.64 5.10 6.21
C ILE A 46 5.09 4.85 6.54
N THR A 47 5.90 5.90 6.49
CA THR A 47 7.31 5.78 6.79
C THR A 47 7.54 5.55 8.28
N GLN A 48 8.75 5.15 8.64
CA GLN A 48 9.10 5.01 10.04
C GLN A 48 9.13 6.34 10.78
N GLN A 49 9.17 7.45 10.03
CA GLN A 49 9.06 8.79 10.60
C GLN A 49 7.60 9.23 10.74
N GLY A 50 6.66 8.43 10.23
CA GLY A 50 5.24 8.72 10.34
C GLY A 50 4.66 9.52 9.19
N GLU A 51 5.35 9.61 8.09
CA GLU A 51 4.85 10.31 6.90
C GLU A 51 4.04 9.36 6.04
N TRP A 52 2.94 9.84 5.51
CA TRP A 52 2.00 9.04 4.73
C TRP A 52 2.13 9.35 3.25
N TYR A 53 2.15 8.29 2.45
CA TYR A 53 2.25 8.41 0.99
C TYR A 53 1.25 7.49 0.31
N HIS A 54 0.70 7.96 -0.80
CA HIS A 54 -0.09 7.12 -1.68
C HIS A 54 0.89 6.37 -2.59
N PHE A 55 0.96 5.06 -2.43
CA PHE A 55 1.90 4.24 -3.18
C PHE A 55 1.20 3.58 -4.36
N THR A 56 1.81 3.67 -5.54
CA THR A 56 1.24 3.09 -6.75
C THR A 56 2.15 2.05 -7.41
N GLY A 57 3.18 1.62 -6.69
CA GLY A 57 4.08 0.59 -7.21
C GLY A 57 3.53 -0.82 -7.06
N SER A 58 4.40 -1.79 -7.11
CA SER A 58 4.01 -3.19 -7.10
C SER A 58 3.95 -3.77 -5.69
N ILE A 59 3.17 -4.84 -5.55
CA ILE A 59 3.11 -5.59 -4.29
C ILE A 59 4.50 -6.12 -3.92
N GLY A 60 5.27 -6.55 -4.92
CA GLY A 60 6.62 -7.04 -4.68
C GLY A 60 7.53 -6.01 -4.02
N GLN A 61 7.38 -4.75 -4.37
CA GLN A 61 8.16 -3.69 -3.74
C GLN A 61 7.79 -3.53 -2.27
N ILE A 62 6.52 -3.71 -1.92
CA ILE A 62 6.10 -3.67 -0.52
C ILE A 62 6.70 -4.85 0.22
N ALA A 63 6.55 -6.05 -0.31
CA ALA A 63 7.04 -7.26 0.35
C ALA A 63 8.54 -7.24 0.56
N ALA A 64 9.28 -6.66 -0.38
CA ALA A 64 10.73 -6.56 -0.30
C ALA A 64 11.22 -5.42 0.59
N GLY A 65 10.32 -4.60 1.10
CA GLY A 65 10.70 -3.44 1.90
C GLY A 65 11.28 -2.30 1.07
N ALA A 66 11.02 -2.32 -0.22
CA ALA A 66 11.62 -1.36 -1.16
C ALA A 66 10.62 -0.34 -1.68
N TRP A 67 9.49 -0.19 -1.01
CA TRP A 67 8.46 0.70 -1.53
C TRP A 67 8.86 2.18 -1.51
N GLN A 68 9.79 2.55 -0.66
CA GLN A 68 10.27 3.93 -0.54
C GLN A 68 11.47 4.23 -1.43
N SER A 69 12.13 3.19 -1.91
CA SER A 69 13.37 3.37 -2.65
C SER A 69 13.17 2.94 -4.09
N GLY A 70 14.02 3.42 -4.94
CA GLY A 70 13.93 3.10 -6.33
C GLY A 70 13.52 4.30 -7.15
N PRO A 71 14.12 4.45 -8.32
CA PRO A 71 13.93 5.65 -9.13
C PRO A 71 12.53 5.76 -9.73
N SER A 72 11.81 4.66 -9.78
CA SER A 72 10.49 4.65 -10.41
C SER A 72 9.37 4.56 -9.40
N VAL A 73 9.65 4.85 -8.14
CA VAL A 73 8.61 4.80 -7.12
C VAL A 73 7.57 5.86 -7.42
N SER A 74 6.34 5.40 -7.59
CA SER A 74 5.22 6.29 -7.86
C SER A 74 4.43 6.45 -6.59
N TYR A 75 4.78 7.44 -5.80
CA TYR A 75 4.01 7.73 -4.61
C TYR A 75 3.89 9.24 -4.43
N THR A 76 2.81 9.63 -3.81
CA THR A 76 2.51 11.03 -3.53
C THR A 76 2.40 11.20 -2.04
N HIS A 77 3.08 12.22 -1.52
CA HIS A 77 3.03 12.53 -0.10
C HIS A 77 1.61 12.97 0.26
N LEU A 78 1.03 12.34 1.25
CA LEU A 78 -0.28 12.68 1.75
C LEU A 78 -0.12 13.47 3.03
N ARG A 79 -0.81 14.60 3.10
CA ARG A 79 -0.78 15.40 4.30
C ARG A 79 -1.91 14.95 5.22
N ALA A 80 -1.53 14.72 6.46
CA ALA A 80 -2.52 14.45 7.50
C ALA A 80 -3.06 15.79 8.01
N HIS A 81 -4.33 15.81 8.24
CA HIS A 81 -4.99 16.98 8.82
C HIS A 81 -5.63 16.62 10.14
#